data_6e389f3cd41cc6be1c16264dd5fbeef9
#
_entry.id   6e389f3cd41cc6be1c16264dd5fbeef9
#
_cell.length_a   1.000
_cell.length_b   1.000
_cell.length_c   1.000
_cell.angle_alpha   90.00
_cell.angle_beta   90.00
_cell.angle_gamma   90.00
#
_symmetry.space_group_name_H-M   'P 1'
#
loop_
_entity.id
_entity.type
_entity.pdbx_description
1 polymer ?
#
loop_
_entity_poly.entity_id
_entity_poly.type
_entity_poly.pdbx_seq_one_letter_code
_entity_poly.pdbx_strand_id
1 'polypeptide(L)'
;MSDEKHPLRDALNRGISIASNPDIPAGEAAKQVFSAASAYTQRRKQRKASVAKRLQETRLKCGLKQQDVAERTGINVVTLSGYEIGKNEPNMEALVSLADVYGVTLDYLMCRTDS
;
A
#
# COMPACT_ATOMS: atom_id res chain seq x y z
N MET A 1 6.96 13.08 23.31
CA MET A 1 6.27 11.99 22.60
C MET A 1 5.75 12.48 21.28
N SER A 2 6.28 11.92 20.24
CA SER A 2 5.92 12.35 18.89
C SER A 2 4.51 11.95 18.49
N ASP A 3 3.89 11.05 19.25
CA ASP A 3 2.56 10.50 18.94
C ASP A 3 1.47 11.57 18.94
N GLU A 4 1.62 12.57 19.79
CA GLU A 4 0.63 13.63 19.90
C GLU A 4 0.52 14.49 18.66
N LYS A 5 1.50 14.40 17.77
CA LYS A 5 1.53 15.12 16.50
C LYS A 5 1.25 14.23 15.31
N HIS A 6 0.69 13.07 15.55
CA HIS A 6 0.36 12.17 14.45
C HIS A 6 -0.78 12.79 13.62
N PRO A 7 -0.55 13.09 12.34
CA PRO A 7 -1.53 13.83 11.54
C PRO A 7 -2.89 13.14 11.44
N LEU A 8 -2.88 11.82 11.38
CA LEU A 8 -4.11 11.06 11.24
C LEU A 8 -4.97 11.14 12.50
N ARG A 9 -4.32 11.07 13.66
CA ARG A 9 -5.02 11.18 14.94
C ARG A 9 -5.63 12.57 15.11
N ASP A 10 -4.85 13.61 14.79
CA ASP A 10 -5.33 14.98 14.85
C ASP A 10 -6.51 15.20 13.91
N ALA A 11 -6.43 14.63 12.72
CA ALA A 11 -7.51 14.73 11.74
C ALA A 11 -8.79 14.08 12.24
N LEU A 12 -8.69 12.94 12.91
CA LEU A 12 -9.86 12.26 13.48
C LEU A 12 -10.48 13.07 14.62
N ASN A 13 -9.65 13.62 15.51
CA ASN A 13 -10.14 14.43 16.61
C ASN A 13 -10.78 15.71 16.10
N ARG A 14 -10.18 16.36 15.12
CA ARG A 14 -10.71 17.56 14.51
C ARG A 14 -11.97 17.28 13.70
N GLY A 15 -12.05 16.09 13.12
CA GLY A 15 -13.24 15.67 12.39
C GLY A 15 -14.48 15.72 13.25
N ILE A 16 -14.38 15.31 14.51
CA ILE A 16 -15.49 15.42 15.45
C ILE A 16 -15.83 16.87 15.70
N SER A 17 -14.81 17.72 15.89
CA SER A 17 -15.02 19.15 16.11
C SER A 17 -15.60 19.83 14.87
N ILE A 18 -15.15 19.46 13.68
CA ILE A 18 -15.65 20.00 12.42
C ILE A 18 -17.12 19.65 12.25
N ALA A 19 -17.50 18.42 12.57
CA ALA A 19 -18.88 17.96 12.45
C ALA A 19 -19.83 18.78 13.35
N SER A 20 -19.32 19.30 14.46
CA SER A 20 -20.10 20.12 15.37
C SER A 20 -19.88 21.62 15.17
N ASN A 21 -19.05 22.01 14.23
CA ASN A 21 -18.76 23.41 13.94
C ASN A 21 -19.93 24.05 13.19
N PRO A 22 -20.57 25.08 13.77
CA PRO A 22 -21.73 25.71 13.12
C PRO A 22 -21.39 26.48 11.86
N ASP A 23 -20.12 26.84 11.65
CA ASP A 23 -19.68 27.58 10.48
C ASP A 23 -19.55 26.70 9.24
N ILE A 24 -19.54 25.39 9.42
CA ILE A 24 -19.41 24.44 8.30
C ILE A 24 -20.72 23.67 8.16
N PRO A 25 -21.41 23.80 7.01
CA PRO A 25 -22.63 23.01 6.78
C PRO A 25 -22.33 21.53 6.84
N ALA A 26 -23.26 20.75 7.38
CA ALA A 26 -23.08 19.32 7.53
C ALA A 26 -22.78 18.62 6.22
N GLY A 27 -23.41 19.09 5.13
CA GLY A 27 -23.18 18.53 3.79
C GLY A 27 -21.77 18.77 3.28
N GLU A 28 -21.18 19.91 3.62
CA GLU A 28 -19.81 20.23 3.22
C GLU A 28 -18.81 19.34 3.96
N ALA A 29 -18.99 19.18 5.28
CA ALA A 29 -18.12 18.32 6.06
C ALA A 29 -18.16 16.87 5.55
N ALA A 30 -19.35 16.38 5.24
CA ALA A 30 -19.53 15.03 4.71
C ALA A 30 -18.85 14.85 3.34
N LYS A 31 -18.94 15.87 2.48
CA LYS A 31 -18.28 15.84 1.17
C LYS A 31 -16.77 15.79 1.30
N GLN A 32 -16.19 16.57 2.23
CA GLN A 32 -14.75 16.59 2.43
C GLN A 32 -14.24 15.25 2.92
N VAL A 33 -14.91 14.64 3.89
CA VAL A 33 -14.54 13.32 4.42
C VAL A 33 -14.66 12.26 3.33
N PHE A 34 -15.75 12.28 2.58
CA PHE A 34 -15.98 11.32 1.51
C PHE A 34 -14.94 11.46 0.40
N SER A 35 -14.59 12.69 0.04
CA SER A 35 -13.59 12.96 -0.99
C SER A 35 -12.21 12.46 -0.56
N ALA A 36 -11.82 12.67 0.71
CA ALA A 36 -10.55 12.19 1.23
C ALA A 36 -10.48 10.66 1.22
N ALA A 37 -11.57 10.00 1.64
CA ALA A 37 -11.65 8.55 1.63
C ALA A 37 -11.56 8.00 0.21
N SER A 38 -12.20 8.67 -0.74
CA SER A 38 -12.16 8.29 -2.16
C SER A 38 -10.73 8.41 -2.72
N ALA A 39 -10.04 9.50 -2.38
CA ALA A 39 -8.66 9.72 -2.81
C ALA A 39 -7.72 8.64 -2.25
N TYR A 40 -7.89 8.29 -0.99
CA TYR A 40 -7.12 7.22 -0.36
C TYR A 40 -7.35 5.89 -1.09
N THR A 41 -8.60 5.55 -1.38
CA THR A 41 -8.96 4.32 -2.07
C THR A 41 -8.33 4.28 -3.47
N GLN A 42 -8.33 5.39 -4.19
CA GLN A 42 -7.74 5.46 -5.51
C GLN A 42 -6.23 5.28 -5.45
N ARG A 43 -5.56 5.94 -4.51
CA ARG A 43 -4.12 5.78 -4.33
C ARG A 43 -3.76 4.33 -4.01
N ARG A 44 -4.57 3.69 -3.17
CA ARG A 44 -4.36 2.30 -2.79
C ARG A 44 -4.47 1.36 -4.00
N LYS A 45 -5.48 1.56 -4.83
CA LYS A 45 -5.67 0.77 -6.05
C LYS A 45 -4.51 0.96 -7.04
N GLN A 46 -4.09 2.20 -7.24
CA GLN A 46 -3.00 2.51 -8.15
C GLN A 46 -1.70 1.90 -7.67
N ARG A 47 -1.42 2.00 -6.37
CA ARG A 47 -0.20 1.42 -5.79
C ARG A 47 -0.22 -0.10 -5.92
N LYS A 48 -1.34 -0.72 -5.63
CA LYS A 48 -1.49 -2.17 -5.75
C LYS A 48 -1.16 -2.65 -7.16
N ALA A 49 -1.67 -1.96 -8.16
CA ALA A 49 -1.40 -2.32 -9.56
C ALA A 49 0.07 -2.11 -9.92
N SER A 50 0.65 -1.00 -9.48
CA SER A 50 2.06 -0.69 -9.75
C SER A 50 2.99 -1.68 -9.06
N VAL A 51 2.71 -2.03 -7.82
CA VAL A 51 3.49 -3.01 -7.06
C VAL A 51 3.41 -4.38 -7.71
N ALA A 52 2.23 -4.79 -8.14
CA ALA A 52 2.04 -6.07 -8.82
C ALA A 52 2.95 -6.19 -10.05
N LYS A 53 2.94 -5.16 -10.88
CA LYS A 53 3.78 -5.12 -12.08
C LYS A 53 5.26 -5.13 -11.71
N ARG A 54 5.66 -4.33 -10.73
CA ARG A 54 7.04 -4.24 -10.28
C ARG A 54 7.54 -5.59 -9.74
N LEU A 55 6.71 -6.29 -8.98
CA LEU A 55 7.06 -7.60 -8.44
C LEU A 55 7.35 -8.59 -9.56
N GLN A 56 6.47 -8.65 -10.55
CA GLN A 56 6.67 -9.56 -11.68
C GLN A 56 7.92 -9.21 -12.48
N GLU A 57 8.10 -7.94 -12.80
CA GLU A 57 9.26 -7.48 -13.57
C GLU A 57 10.56 -7.77 -12.83
N THR A 58 10.58 -7.53 -11.51
CA THR A 58 11.77 -7.76 -10.70
C THR A 58 12.12 -9.24 -10.65
N ARG A 59 11.10 -10.10 -10.46
CA ARG A 59 11.32 -11.54 -10.48
C ARG A 59 11.93 -12.00 -11.79
N LEU A 60 11.38 -11.52 -12.89
CA LEU A 60 11.87 -11.90 -14.23
C LEU A 60 13.29 -11.38 -14.47
N LYS A 61 13.62 -10.20 -14.00
CA LYS A 61 14.99 -9.66 -14.09
C LYS A 61 15.97 -10.51 -13.31
N CYS A 62 15.53 -11.09 -12.20
CA CYS A 62 16.37 -11.99 -11.40
C CYS A 62 16.47 -13.40 -12.00
N GLY A 63 15.74 -13.67 -13.07
CA GLY A 63 15.75 -14.97 -13.71
C GLY A 63 15.08 -16.06 -12.89
N LEU A 64 14.17 -15.68 -12.00
CA LEU A 64 13.53 -16.63 -11.09
C LEU A 64 12.12 -16.96 -11.54
N LYS A 65 11.74 -18.22 -11.33
CA LYS A 65 10.36 -18.66 -11.52
C LYS A 65 9.58 -18.42 -10.23
N GLN A 66 8.26 -18.34 -10.34
CA GLN A 66 7.42 -18.19 -9.15
C GLN A 66 7.67 -19.31 -8.13
N GLN A 67 7.87 -20.52 -8.61
CA GLN A 67 8.17 -21.65 -7.74
C GLN A 67 9.47 -21.45 -6.96
N ASP A 68 10.51 -20.91 -7.59
CA ASP A 68 11.78 -20.63 -6.92
C ASP A 68 11.61 -19.63 -5.80
N VAL A 69 10.84 -18.58 -6.05
CA VAL A 69 10.58 -17.54 -5.06
C VAL A 69 9.73 -18.10 -3.91
N ALA A 70 8.74 -18.91 -4.24
CA ALA A 70 7.91 -19.57 -3.23
C ALA A 70 8.77 -20.42 -2.28
N GLU A 71 9.70 -21.17 -2.82
CA GLU A 71 10.60 -22.00 -2.01
C GLU A 71 11.51 -21.18 -1.11
N ARG A 72 12.01 -20.06 -1.64
CA ARG A 72 12.95 -19.20 -0.88
C ARG A 72 12.27 -18.37 0.19
N THR A 73 11.02 -17.97 -0.03
CA THR A 73 10.31 -17.10 0.90
C THR A 73 9.36 -17.85 1.83
N GLY A 74 8.95 -19.05 1.46
CA GLY A 74 7.90 -19.77 2.15
C GLY A 74 6.49 -19.28 1.81
N ILE A 75 6.38 -18.35 0.87
CA ILE A 75 5.08 -17.88 0.39
C ILE A 75 4.52 -18.89 -0.59
N ASN A 76 3.24 -19.22 -0.45
CA ASN A 76 2.58 -20.14 -1.36
C ASN A 76 2.59 -19.56 -2.78
N VAL A 77 2.85 -20.41 -3.78
CA VAL A 77 2.95 -19.97 -5.18
C VAL A 77 1.65 -19.33 -5.69
N VAL A 78 0.50 -19.82 -5.23
CA VAL A 78 -0.80 -19.23 -5.60
C VAL A 78 -0.93 -17.82 -5.03
N THR A 79 -0.51 -17.63 -3.78
CA THR A 79 -0.50 -16.31 -3.14
C THR A 79 0.45 -15.37 -3.87
N LEU A 80 1.64 -15.85 -4.20
CA LEU A 80 2.63 -15.06 -4.93
C LEU A 80 2.09 -14.62 -6.28
N SER A 81 1.46 -15.53 -7.00
CA SER A 81 0.82 -15.23 -8.27
C SER A 81 -0.24 -14.16 -8.11
N GLY A 82 -1.03 -14.24 -7.03
CA GLY A 82 -2.04 -13.24 -6.72
C GLY A 82 -1.44 -11.85 -6.50
N TYR A 83 -0.27 -11.78 -5.88
CA TYR A 83 0.44 -10.50 -5.73
C TYR A 83 0.84 -9.92 -7.09
N GLU A 84 1.33 -10.76 -7.99
CA GLU A 84 1.86 -10.30 -9.28
C GLU A 84 0.76 -9.89 -10.26
N ILE A 85 -0.44 -10.40 -10.11
CA ILE A 85 -1.56 -10.00 -10.97
C ILE A 85 -2.45 -8.93 -10.33
N GLY A 86 -2.10 -8.49 -9.12
CA GLY A 86 -2.87 -7.45 -8.45
C GLY A 86 -4.15 -7.93 -7.80
N LYS A 87 -4.32 -9.23 -7.63
CA LYS A 87 -5.48 -9.79 -6.94
C LYS A 87 -5.41 -9.57 -5.44
N ASN A 88 -4.23 -9.74 -4.86
CA ASN A 88 -3.99 -9.59 -3.43
C ASN A 88 -2.87 -8.61 -3.18
N GLU A 89 -2.92 -7.92 -2.03
CA GLU A 89 -1.83 -7.06 -1.58
C GLU A 89 -0.87 -7.87 -0.72
N PRO A 90 0.44 -7.78 -0.96
CA PRO A 90 1.40 -8.37 -0.04
C PRO A 90 1.34 -7.67 1.31
N ASN A 91 1.42 -8.44 2.39
CA ASN A 91 1.58 -7.84 3.72
C ASN A 91 3.04 -7.40 3.92
N MET A 92 3.31 -6.77 5.06
CA MET A 92 4.65 -6.25 5.33
C MET A 92 5.71 -7.33 5.30
N GLU A 93 5.44 -8.47 5.91
CA GLU A 93 6.41 -9.57 5.96
C GLU A 93 6.69 -10.14 4.58
N ALA A 94 5.66 -10.27 3.76
CA ALA A 94 5.82 -10.72 2.39
C ALA A 94 6.69 -9.76 1.59
N LEU A 95 6.47 -8.45 1.75
CA LEU A 95 7.25 -7.43 1.05
C LEU A 95 8.72 -7.48 1.46
N VAL A 96 9.01 -7.63 2.75
CA VAL A 96 10.38 -7.73 3.24
C VAL A 96 11.06 -8.97 2.66
N SER A 97 10.37 -10.10 2.70
CA SER A 97 10.91 -11.36 2.19
C SER A 97 11.21 -11.28 0.69
N LEU A 98 10.29 -10.67 -0.06
CA LEU A 98 10.49 -10.52 -1.51
C LEU A 98 11.63 -9.56 -1.82
N ALA A 99 11.73 -8.46 -1.08
CA ALA A 99 12.84 -7.52 -1.24
C ALA A 99 14.18 -8.21 -1.01
N ASP A 100 14.26 -9.03 0.03
CA ASP A 100 15.47 -9.78 0.36
C ASP A 100 15.84 -10.77 -0.76
N VAL A 101 14.88 -11.52 -1.25
CA VAL A 101 15.13 -12.51 -2.30
C VAL A 101 15.58 -11.84 -3.60
N TYR A 102 14.96 -10.72 -3.94
CA TYR A 102 15.29 -10.00 -5.19
C TYR A 102 16.50 -9.08 -5.05
N GLY A 103 16.96 -8.85 -3.83
CA GLY A 103 18.09 -7.95 -3.58
C GLY A 103 17.77 -6.49 -3.89
N VAL A 104 16.56 -6.07 -3.63
CA VAL A 104 16.11 -4.70 -3.87
C VAL A 104 15.56 -4.09 -2.59
N THR A 105 15.36 -2.77 -2.61
CA THR A 105 14.79 -2.07 -1.46
C THR A 105 13.27 -2.16 -1.46
N LEU A 106 12.66 -1.95 -0.29
CA LEU A 106 11.22 -1.84 -0.17
C LEU A 106 10.69 -0.66 -0.98
N ASP A 107 11.40 0.45 -0.97
CA ASP A 107 11.01 1.63 -1.75
C ASP A 107 10.89 1.29 -3.23
N TYR A 108 11.82 0.49 -3.74
CA TYR A 108 11.79 0.06 -5.13
C TYR A 108 10.56 -0.82 -5.39
N LEU A 109 10.31 -1.81 -4.53
CA LEU A 109 9.14 -2.68 -4.70
C LEU A 109 7.83 -1.92 -4.59
N MET A 110 7.78 -0.92 -3.72
CA MET A 110 6.59 -0.09 -3.51
C MET A 110 6.41 0.98 -4.57
N CYS A 111 7.28 1.01 -5.57
CA CYS A 111 7.26 1.97 -6.66
C CYS A 111 7.42 3.43 -6.19
N ARG A 112 8.18 3.61 -5.10
CA ARG A 112 8.50 4.94 -4.58
C ARG A 112 9.80 5.47 -5.18
N THR A 113 10.57 4.62 -5.83
CA THR A 113 11.81 4.97 -6.52
C THR A 113 11.96 4.04 -7.72
N ASP A 114 12.71 4.46 -8.71
CA ASP A 114 12.99 3.68 -9.91
C ASP A 114 14.27 2.85 -9.78
N SER A 115 14.95 2.98 -8.69
CA SER A 115 16.22 2.24 -8.49
C SER A 115 16.41 1.76 -7.06
#